data_c94984d8e55e80215a1b4f5579c6f605
#
_entry.id   c94984d8e55e80215a1b4f5579c6f605
#
_cell.length_a   1.000
_cell.length_b   1.000
_cell.length_c   1.000
_cell.angle_alpha   90.00
_cell.angle_beta   90.00
_cell.angle_gamma   90.00
#
_symmetry.space_group_name_H-M   'P 1'
#
loop_
_entity.id
_entity.type
_entity.pdbx_description
1 polymer ?
#
loop_
_entity_poly.entity_id
_entity_poly.type
_entity_poly.pdbx_seq_one_letter_code
_entity_poly.pdbx_strand_id
1 'polypeptide(L)'
;MKVLEGKSVFSGIAIGKISILQKVDTSVKRVHVEDPEEEVKRVEAAKEQAVAQLQKLYDKALQEVGESGAAIFEVHQMMLDDDDYLDSIHNIIRTESVNAEYAVATTGDNFSSMFAQMDDDYMKARAADVKDISDRLVRVLSGHGDGNLEASEPVIVVAEDLAPSETVQMDKSKVLAFVTRKGSSNSHTAILARTMNIPALINIEYDESMDGKMAVVDGKSGNLIVDPDAETLKKYEDLRADELAQRAMLKELKGKETVTKSGRKLHL
;
A
#
# COMPACT_ATOMS: atom_id res chain seq x y z
N MET A 1 -6.97 -10.04 25.77
CA MET A 1 -7.75 -9.39 24.70
C MET A 1 -7.54 -7.88 24.75
N LYS A 2 -7.20 -7.24 23.63
CA LYS A 2 -7.07 -5.78 23.47
C LYS A 2 -7.91 -5.36 22.27
N VAL A 3 -8.73 -4.32 22.41
CA VAL A 3 -9.56 -3.77 21.33
C VAL A 3 -8.99 -2.41 20.96
N LEU A 4 -8.73 -2.22 19.66
CA LEU A 4 -8.23 -0.97 19.09
C LEU A 4 -9.27 -0.45 18.13
N GLU A 5 -9.62 0.82 18.29
CA GLU A 5 -10.63 1.49 17.47
C GLU A 5 -9.95 2.31 16.37
N GLY A 6 -10.45 2.17 15.17
CA GLY A 6 -10.01 2.92 14.00
C GLY A 6 -11.19 3.28 13.10
N LYS A 7 -10.90 3.59 11.86
CA LYS A 7 -11.91 3.91 10.86
C LYS A 7 -12.00 2.81 9.82
N SER A 8 -13.20 2.28 9.60
CA SER A 8 -13.47 1.34 8.53
C SER A 8 -13.34 2.01 7.16
N VAL A 9 -12.66 1.33 6.26
CA VAL A 9 -12.53 1.71 4.84
C VAL A 9 -13.29 0.74 3.95
N PHE A 10 -13.28 -0.53 4.32
CA PHE A 10 -14.07 -1.57 3.69
C PHE A 10 -14.57 -2.57 4.73
N SER A 11 -15.87 -2.89 4.65
CA SER A 11 -16.54 -3.76 5.61
C SER A 11 -16.21 -5.24 5.36
N GLY A 12 -16.31 -6.04 6.42
CA GLY A 12 -16.11 -7.48 6.42
C GLY A 12 -15.42 -7.93 7.69
N ILE A 13 -15.34 -9.23 7.88
CA ILE A 13 -14.70 -9.85 9.04
C ILE A 13 -13.52 -10.69 8.56
N ALA A 14 -12.33 -10.42 9.08
CA ALA A 14 -11.16 -11.27 8.91
C ALA A 14 -10.65 -11.78 10.25
N ILE A 15 -10.21 -13.02 10.28
CA ILE A 15 -9.65 -13.69 11.46
C ILE A 15 -8.36 -14.36 11.03
N GLY A 16 -7.26 -14.00 11.67
CA GLY A 16 -5.94 -14.53 11.36
C GLY A 16 -4.84 -13.95 12.24
N LYS A 17 -3.62 -14.36 11.97
CA LYS A 17 -2.45 -13.78 12.64
C LYS A 17 -2.10 -12.41 12.06
N ILE A 18 -1.63 -11.53 12.91
CA ILE A 18 -1.06 -10.26 12.52
C ILE A 18 0.33 -10.50 11.90
N SER A 19 0.60 -9.85 10.79
CA SER A 19 1.95 -9.69 10.24
C SER A 19 2.23 -8.20 10.09
N ILE A 20 3.14 -7.69 10.89
CA ILE A 20 3.53 -6.28 10.85
C ILE A 20 4.56 -6.09 9.74
N LEU A 21 4.18 -5.31 8.72
CA LEU A 21 5.08 -4.92 7.67
C LEU A 21 6.02 -3.83 8.19
N GLN A 22 7.24 -4.24 8.50
CA GLN A 22 8.27 -3.27 8.82
C GLN A 22 8.76 -2.59 7.54
N LYS A 23 8.74 -1.26 7.50
CA LYS A 23 9.42 -0.55 6.42
C LYS A 23 10.89 -0.93 6.45
N VAL A 24 11.42 -1.32 5.30
CA VAL A 24 12.86 -1.47 5.15
C VAL A 24 13.49 -0.15 5.57
N ASP A 25 14.45 -0.22 6.50
CA ASP A 25 15.16 0.96 6.94
C ASP A 25 15.92 1.55 5.75
N THR A 26 15.34 2.59 5.17
CA THR A 26 15.94 3.38 4.08
C THR A 26 16.76 4.54 4.63
N SER A 27 17.23 4.45 5.89
CA SER A 27 18.10 5.48 6.44
C SER A 27 19.38 5.58 5.60
N VAL A 28 19.46 6.68 4.87
CA VAL A 28 20.58 6.95 3.98
C VAL A 28 21.62 7.77 4.72
N LYS A 29 22.87 7.31 4.71
CA LYS A 29 23.98 8.07 5.26
C LYS A 29 24.49 9.05 4.21
N ARG A 30 24.74 10.30 4.63
CA ARG A 30 25.46 11.27 3.82
C ARG A 30 26.93 10.86 3.75
N VAL A 31 27.41 10.59 2.55
CA VAL A 31 28.78 10.21 2.27
C VAL A 31 29.37 11.19 1.26
N HIS A 32 30.56 11.74 1.54
CA HIS A 32 31.28 12.59 0.60
C HIS A 32 31.88 11.73 -0.51
N VAL A 33 31.77 12.18 -1.76
CA VAL A 33 32.28 11.49 -2.95
C VAL A 33 33.31 12.36 -3.68
N GLU A 34 34.32 11.72 -4.28
CA GLU A 34 35.38 12.42 -5.02
C GLU A 34 34.95 12.74 -6.47
N ASP A 35 34.10 11.88 -7.07
CA ASP A 35 33.59 12.05 -8.43
C ASP A 35 32.05 12.14 -8.43
N PRO A 36 31.50 13.37 -8.38
CA PRO A 36 30.06 13.58 -8.45
C PRO A 36 29.42 13.10 -9.77
N GLU A 37 30.14 13.14 -10.88
CA GLU A 37 29.57 12.73 -12.17
C GLU A 37 29.40 11.21 -12.27
N GLU A 38 30.18 10.43 -11.55
CA GLU A 38 29.93 8.98 -11.42
C GLU A 38 28.65 8.70 -10.63
N GLU A 39 28.38 9.47 -9.57
CA GLU A 39 27.13 9.36 -8.81
C GLU A 39 25.91 9.76 -9.66
N VAL A 40 26.02 10.78 -10.49
CA VAL A 40 24.98 11.16 -11.46
C VAL A 40 24.68 9.99 -12.42
N LYS A 41 25.72 9.34 -12.96
CA LYS A 41 25.52 8.15 -13.82
C LYS A 41 24.86 6.99 -13.05
N ARG A 42 25.19 6.80 -11.77
CA ARG A 42 24.52 5.80 -10.92
C ARG A 42 23.03 6.09 -10.78
N VAL A 43 22.63 7.37 -10.60
CA VAL A 43 21.23 7.78 -10.55
C VAL A 43 20.52 7.43 -11.85
N GLU A 44 21.11 7.78 -13.01
CA GLU A 44 20.50 7.51 -14.31
C GLU A 44 20.30 5.99 -14.55
N ALA A 45 21.32 5.19 -14.24
CA ALA A 45 21.22 3.73 -14.36
C ALA A 45 20.18 3.14 -13.38
N ALA A 46 20.09 3.67 -12.17
CA ALA A 46 19.10 3.23 -11.18
C ALA A 46 17.68 3.66 -11.60
N LYS A 47 17.52 4.84 -12.20
CA LYS A 47 16.25 5.32 -12.75
C LYS A 47 15.72 4.35 -13.81
N GLU A 48 16.56 3.97 -14.78
CA GLU A 48 16.15 3.00 -15.82
C GLU A 48 15.67 1.68 -15.22
N GLN A 49 16.37 1.18 -14.20
CA GLN A 49 15.98 -0.03 -13.49
C GLN A 49 14.67 0.14 -12.72
N ALA A 50 14.49 1.28 -12.03
CA ALA A 50 13.27 1.59 -11.28
C ALA A 50 12.05 1.70 -12.22
N VAL A 51 12.19 2.35 -13.37
CA VAL A 51 11.15 2.42 -14.41
C VAL A 51 10.80 1.01 -14.92
N ALA A 52 11.78 0.16 -15.18
CA ALA A 52 11.54 -1.22 -15.61
C ALA A 52 10.82 -2.05 -14.53
N GLN A 53 11.10 -1.81 -13.24
CA GLN A 53 10.38 -2.43 -12.13
C GLN A 53 8.93 -1.93 -12.06
N LEU A 54 8.70 -0.61 -12.20
CA LEU A 54 7.35 -0.01 -12.20
C LEU A 54 6.52 -0.53 -13.37
N GLN A 55 7.13 -0.76 -14.54
CA GLN A 55 6.43 -1.38 -15.66
C GLN A 55 5.93 -2.79 -15.34
N LYS A 56 6.73 -3.61 -14.66
CA LYS A 56 6.30 -4.95 -14.20
C LYS A 56 5.15 -4.87 -13.19
N LEU A 57 5.18 -3.87 -12.30
CA LEU A 57 4.09 -3.63 -11.35
C LEU A 57 2.82 -3.16 -12.06
N TYR A 58 2.95 -2.30 -13.07
CA TYR A 58 1.84 -1.90 -13.93
C TYR A 58 1.18 -3.11 -14.58
N ASP A 59 1.97 -3.96 -15.25
CA ASP A 59 1.46 -5.15 -15.95
C ASP A 59 0.76 -6.11 -14.98
N LYS A 60 1.32 -6.31 -13.79
CA LYS A 60 0.70 -7.13 -12.73
C LYS A 60 -0.60 -6.49 -12.24
N ALA A 61 -0.59 -5.20 -11.92
CA ALA A 61 -1.77 -4.47 -11.46
C ALA A 61 -2.89 -4.48 -12.50
N LEU A 62 -2.56 -4.31 -13.79
CA LEU A 62 -3.51 -4.34 -14.88
C LEU A 62 -4.28 -5.67 -14.93
N GLN A 63 -3.58 -6.78 -14.75
CA GLN A 63 -4.18 -8.12 -14.72
C GLN A 63 -5.02 -8.38 -13.47
N GLU A 64 -4.61 -7.85 -12.33
CA GLU A 64 -5.19 -8.19 -11.04
C GLU A 64 -6.30 -7.24 -10.57
N VAL A 65 -6.17 -5.94 -10.87
CA VAL A 65 -7.08 -4.88 -10.37
C VAL A 65 -7.61 -3.97 -11.49
N GLY A 66 -7.16 -4.18 -12.73
CA GLY A 66 -7.58 -3.43 -13.90
C GLY A 66 -6.90 -2.07 -14.06
N GLU A 67 -7.30 -1.33 -15.12
CA GLU A 67 -6.68 -0.06 -15.53
C GLU A 67 -6.63 0.98 -14.41
N SER A 68 -7.71 1.13 -13.66
CA SER A 68 -7.79 2.12 -12.56
C SER A 68 -6.77 1.87 -11.46
N GLY A 69 -6.44 0.60 -11.17
CA GLY A 69 -5.42 0.25 -10.18
C GLY A 69 -4.00 0.29 -10.73
N ALA A 70 -3.84 0.11 -12.05
CA ALA A 70 -2.54 0.14 -12.71
C ALA A 70 -2.05 1.58 -12.99
N ALA A 71 -2.95 2.51 -13.24
CA ALA A 71 -2.65 3.89 -13.63
C ALA A 71 -1.65 4.62 -12.71
N ILE A 72 -1.62 4.26 -11.43
CA ILE A 72 -0.68 4.87 -10.48
C ILE A 72 0.78 4.60 -10.86
N PHE A 73 1.08 3.43 -11.45
CA PHE A 73 2.45 3.09 -11.85
C PHE A 73 2.91 3.84 -13.10
N GLU A 74 1.98 4.23 -13.99
CA GLU A 74 2.30 5.16 -15.10
C GLU A 74 2.67 6.53 -14.53
N VAL A 75 1.90 7.03 -13.56
CA VAL A 75 2.22 8.30 -12.89
C VAL A 75 3.57 8.23 -12.19
N HIS A 76 3.90 7.13 -11.51
CA HIS A 76 5.21 6.94 -10.87
C HIS A 76 6.36 6.94 -11.90
N GLN A 77 6.17 6.31 -13.06
CA GLN A 77 7.16 6.36 -14.14
C GLN A 77 7.35 7.79 -14.65
N MET A 78 6.26 8.53 -14.88
CA MET A 78 6.32 9.94 -15.30
C MET A 78 7.05 10.82 -14.27
N MET A 79 6.81 10.60 -12.97
CA MET A 79 7.48 11.34 -11.90
C MET A 79 8.98 11.02 -11.81
N LEU A 80 9.41 9.79 -12.12
CA LEU A 80 10.83 9.42 -12.19
C LEU A 80 11.54 10.02 -13.41
N ASP A 81 10.81 10.33 -14.48
CA ASP A 81 11.32 10.97 -15.69
C ASP A 81 11.14 12.49 -15.67
N ASP A 82 10.65 13.06 -14.56
CA ASP A 82 10.46 14.50 -14.42
C ASP A 82 11.81 15.24 -14.31
N ASP A 83 12.00 16.21 -15.17
CA ASP A 83 13.26 16.96 -15.27
C ASP A 83 13.55 17.74 -13.98
N ASP A 84 12.56 18.37 -13.35
CA ASP A 84 12.76 19.15 -12.12
C ASP A 84 13.20 18.23 -10.95
N TYR A 85 12.63 17.01 -10.88
CA TYR A 85 13.00 16.03 -9.88
C TYR A 85 14.45 15.54 -10.08
N LEU A 86 14.82 15.17 -11.31
CA LEU A 86 16.16 14.69 -11.65
C LEU A 86 17.22 15.78 -11.50
N ASP A 87 16.94 16.99 -12.01
CA ASP A 87 17.83 18.13 -11.87
C ASP A 87 18.10 18.50 -10.41
N SER A 88 17.09 18.37 -9.53
CA SER A 88 17.27 18.57 -8.09
C SER A 88 18.26 17.55 -7.50
N ILE A 89 18.13 16.27 -7.86
CA ILE A 89 19.06 15.21 -7.43
C ILE A 89 20.48 15.50 -7.93
N HIS A 90 20.64 15.76 -9.23
CA HIS A 90 21.93 16.04 -9.84
C HIS A 90 22.61 17.29 -9.25
N ASN A 91 21.81 18.33 -8.96
CA ASN A 91 22.31 19.54 -8.34
C ASN A 91 22.85 19.28 -6.92
N ILE A 92 22.14 18.51 -6.10
CA ILE A 92 22.61 18.15 -4.76
C ILE A 92 23.91 17.35 -4.85
N ILE A 93 24.00 16.36 -5.75
CA ILE A 93 25.21 15.57 -5.95
C ILE A 93 26.40 16.48 -6.32
N ARG A 94 26.23 17.35 -7.32
CA ARG A 94 27.30 18.21 -7.84
C ARG A 94 27.73 19.30 -6.85
N THR A 95 26.77 19.94 -6.17
CA THR A 95 27.07 21.07 -5.30
C THR A 95 27.58 20.65 -3.93
N GLU A 96 27.10 19.51 -3.41
CA GLU A 96 27.47 19.02 -2.08
C GLU A 96 28.50 17.89 -2.10
N SER A 97 28.85 17.36 -3.28
CA SER A 97 29.74 16.19 -3.46
C SER A 97 29.33 15.02 -2.57
N VAL A 98 28.06 14.60 -2.69
CA VAL A 98 27.47 13.53 -1.88
C VAL A 98 27.02 12.35 -2.74
N ASN A 99 26.83 11.19 -2.09
CA ASN A 99 26.37 9.97 -2.73
C ASN A 99 24.95 10.07 -3.25
N ALA A 100 24.65 9.30 -4.29
CA ALA A 100 23.39 9.27 -4.99
C ALA A 100 22.19 8.99 -4.06
N GLU A 101 22.34 8.02 -3.16
CA GLU A 101 21.27 7.63 -2.22
C GLU A 101 20.84 8.82 -1.35
N TYR A 102 21.81 9.60 -0.85
CA TYR A 102 21.52 10.78 -0.02
C TYR A 102 20.84 11.87 -0.82
N ALA A 103 21.29 12.14 -2.04
CA ALA A 103 20.69 13.15 -2.91
C ALA A 103 19.24 12.80 -3.26
N VAL A 104 18.96 11.52 -3.59
CA VAL A 104 17.61 11.02 -3.89
C VAL A 104 16.72 11.13 -2.67
N ALA A 105 17.15 10.66 -1.50
CA ALA A 105 16.36 10.72 -0.27
C ALA A 105 16.02 12.18 0.09
N THR A 106 17.02 13.09 0.02
CA THR A 106 16.82 14.52 0.32
C THR A 106 15.85 15.18 -0.65
N THR A 107 15.97 14.91 -1.95
CA THR A 107 15.05 15.41 -2.97
C THR A 107 13.64 14.88 -2.73
N GLY A 108 13.49 13.58 -2.46
CA GLY A 108 12.22 12.95 -2.14
C GLY A 108 11.52 13.60 -0.94
N ASP A 109 12.26 13.85 0.13
CA ASP A 109 11.72 14.51 1.33
C ASP A 109 11.30 15.96 1.05
N ASN A 110 12.09 16.71 0.25
CA ASN A 110 11.79 18.09 -0.14
C ASN A 110 10.52 18.17 -0.99
N PHE A 111 10.43 17.37 -2.06
CA PHE A 111 9.27 17.36 -2.95
C PHE A 111 8.02 16.82 -2.23
N SER A 112 8.14 15.76 -1.44
CA SER A 112 7.03 15.23 -0.63
C SER A 112 6.51 16.30 0.33
N SER A 113 7.40 17.03 1.02
CA SER A 113 7.02 18.12 1.91
C SER A 113 6.34 19.27 1.17
N MET A 114 6.82 19.63 -0.03
CA MET A 114 6.22 20.64 -0.87
C MET A 114 4.79 20.27 -1.27
N PHE A 115 4.58 19.04 -1.77
CA PHE A 115 3.25 18.56 -2.15
C PHE A 115 2.30 18.49 -0.93
N ALA A 116 2.79 18.06 0.24
CA ALA A 116 1.99 17.97 1.46
C ALA A 116 1.49 19.35 1.96
N GLN A 117 2.17 20.44 1.60
CA GLN A 117 1.81 21.80 1.99
C GLN A 117 0.88 22.51 1.00
N MET A 118 0.60 21.90 -0.16
CA MET A 118 -0.34 22.47 -1.15
C MET A 118 -1.78 22.48 -0.59
N ASP A 119 -2.61 23.43 -1.03
CA ASP A 119 -4.01 23.51 -0.59
C ASP A 119 -4.91 22.46 -1.27
N ASP A 120 -4.52 21.96 -2.44
CA ASP A 120 -5.26 20.99 -3.22
C ASP A 120 -5.07 19.56 -2.67
N ASP A 121 -6.16 18.89 -2.31
CA ASP A 121 -6.13 17.54 -1.71
C ASP A 121 -5.61 16.48 -2.67
N TYR A 122 -5.78 16.66 -3.99
CA TYR A 122 -5.21 15.75 -4.99
C TYR A 122 -3.68 15.88 -5.03
N MET A 123 -3.15 17.10 -4.98
CA MET A 123 -1.71 17.33 -4.93
C MET A 123 -1.11 16.85 -3.61
N LYS A 124 -1.79 17.06 -2.46
CA LYS A 124 -1.35 16.50 -1.17
C LYS A 124 -1.17 14.98 -1.22
N ALA A 125 -2.08 14.28 -1.91
CA ALA A 125 -1.98 12.83 -2.05
C ALA A 125 -0.69 12.41 -2.80
N ARG A 126 -0.15 13.24 -3.69
CA ARG A 126 1.10 12.99 -4.43
C ARG A 126 2.34 12.99 -3.56
N ALA A 127 2.28 13.57 -2.36
CA ALA A 127 3.39 13.52 -1.39
C ALA A 127 3.82 12.06 -1.08
N ALA A 128 2.85 11.16 -0.94
CA ALA A 128 3.11 9.74 -0.72
C ALA A 128 3.71 9.05 -1.96
N ASP A 129 3.26 9.44 -3.16
CA ASP A 129 3.76 8.90 -4.42
C ASP A 129 5.24 9.27 -4.62
N VAL A 130 5.60 10.55 -4.38
CA VAL A 130 7.01 11.02 -4.42
C VAL A 130 7.86 10.20 -3.45
N LYS A 131 7.36 9.92 -2.26
CA LYS A 131 8.08 9.12 -1.28
C LYS A 131 8.29 7.68 -1.77
N ASP A 132 7.27 7.05 -2.35
CA ASP A 132 7.36 5.67 -2.87
C ASP A 132 8.40 5.57 -4.01
N ILE A 133 8.42 6.50 -4.98
CA ILE A 133 9.40 6.48 -6.07
C ILE A 133 10.82 6.76 -5.57
N SER A 134 10.99 7.67 -4.60
CA SER A 134 12.30 7.99 -4.03
C SER A 134 12.85 6.81 -3.22
N ASP A 135 12.03 6.19 -2.38
CA ASP A 135 12.40 5.00 -1.61
C ASP A 135 12.75 3.82 -2.54
N ARG A 136 12.04 3.69 -3.68
CA ARG A 136 12.37 2.70 -4.72
C ARG A 136 13.74 2.98 -5.34
N LEU A 137 14.00 4.22 -5.72
CA LEU A 137 15.26 4.62 -6.35
C LEU A 137 16.44 4.39 -5.38
N VAL A 138 16.28 4.73 -4.09
CA VAL A 138 17.27 4.44 -3.04
C VAL A 138 17.51 2.94 -2.91
N ARG A 139 16.47 2.09 -2.93
CA ARG A 139 16.63 0.62 -2.88
C ARG A 139 17.42 0.09 -4.07
N VAL A 140 17.14 0.57 -5.27
CA VAL A 140 17.88 0.17 -6.48
C VAL A 140 19.34 0.59 -6.37
N LEU A 141 19.63 1.83 -5.96
CA LEU A 141 21.00 2.34 -5.76
C LEU A 141 21.77 1.52 -4.71
N SER A 142 21.09 1.11 -3.65
CA SER A 142 21.68 0.31 -2.56
C SER A 142 21.78 -1.18 -2.87
N GLY A 143 21.33 -1.63 -4.05
CA GLY A 143 21.37 -3.05 -4.45
C GLY A 143 20.39 -3.93 -3.66
N HIS A 144 19.42 -3.32 -2.96
CA HIS A 144 18.37 -4.06 -2.27
C HIS A 144 17.28 -4.44 -3.26
N GLY A 145 16.92 -5.72 -3.30
CA GLY A 145 15.79 -6.20 -4.11
C GLY A 145 14.45 -5.69 -3.58
N ASP A 146 13.41 -5.85 -4.40
CA ASP A 146 12.03 -5.61 -3.98
C ASP A 146 11.71 -6.54 -2.80
N GLY A 147 11.49 -5.97 -1.61
CA GLY A 147 11.11 -6.71 -0.42
C GLY A 147 9.71 -7.31 -0.62
N ASN A 148 9.64 -8.59 -0.89
CA ASN A 148 8.36 -9.30 -0.95
C ASN A 148 7.91 -9.66 0.47
N LEU A 149 6.63 -9.46 0.75
CA LEU A 149 5.97 -10.03 1.92
C LEU A 149 5.78 -11.54 1.68
N GLU A 150 6.79 -12.35 2.02
CA GLU A 150 6.68 -13.80 1.96
C GLU A 150 5.95 -14.32 3.20
N ALA A 151 4.65 -14.10 3.27
CA ALA A 151 3.83 -14.78 4.26
C ALA A 151 3.66 -16.24 3.84
N SER A 152 4.02 -17.18 4.71
CA SER A 152 3.82 -18.62 4.48
C SER A 152 2.34 -19.04 4.62
N GLU A 153 1.57 -18.30 5.40
CA GLU A 153 0.14 -18.53 5.70
C GLU A 153 -0.67 -17.22 5.51
N PRO A 154 -2.01 -17.29 5.36
CA PRO A 154 -2.84 -16.11 5.28
C PRO A 154 -2.79 -15.25 6.55
N VAL A 155 -2.54 -13.93 6.42
CA VAL A 155 -2.31 -13.01 7.53
C VAL A 155 -3.13 -11.73 7.42
N ILE A 156 -3.31 -11.05 8.55
CA ILE A 156 -3.75 -9.68 8.64
C ILE A 156 -2.51 -8.79 8.53
N VAL A 157 -2.41 -8.02 7.45
CA VAL A 157 -1.29 -7.11 7.22
C VAL A 157 -1.48 -5.83 8.02
N VAL A 158 -0.53 -5.54 8.89
CA VAL A 158 -0.52 -4.31 9.69
C VAL A 158 0.69 -3.47 9.30
N ALA A 159 0.50 -2.18 9.03
CA ALA A 159 1.57 -1.29 8.59
C ALA A 159 1.35 0.15 9.08
N GLU A 160 2.39 0.96 9.03
CA GLU A 160 2.27 2.41 9.23
C GLU A 160 1.42 3.04 8.13
N ASP A 161 1.75 2.75 6.89
CA ASP A 161 1.03 3.04 5.66
C ASP A 161 1.48 2.04 4.61
N LEU A 162 0.71 1.87 3.55
CA LEU A 162 1.01 0.93 2.47
C LEU A 162 1.13 1.70 1.15
N ALA A 163 2.32 1.65 0.56
CA ALA A 163 2.56 2.19 -0.76
C ALA A 163 1.90 1.33 -1.86
N PRO A 164 1.53 1.91 -3.01
CA PRO A 164 1.01 1.19 -4.15
C PRO A 164 1.89 0.02 -4.56
N SER A 165 3.19 0.23 -4.60
CA SER A 165 4.18 -0.76 -4.99
C SER A 165 4.25 -1.94 -4.03
N GLU A 166 4.08 -1.72 -2.72
CA GLU A 166 4.06 -2.78 -1.70
C GLU A 166 2.81 -3.65 -1.84
N THR A 167 1.66 -3.01 -2.04
CA THR A 167 0.37 -3.71 -2.09
C THR A 167 0.21 -4.61 -3.32
N VAL A 168 0.72 -4.20 -4.49
CA VAL A 168 0.67 -5.01 -5.72
C VAL A 168 1.63 -6.19 -5.68
N GLN A 169 2.72 -6.09 -4.93
CA GLN A 169 3.67 -7.18 -4.77
C GLN A 169 3.16 -8.31 -3.86
N MET A 170 2.22 -8.01 -2.96
CA MET A 170 1.65 -9.00 -2.04
C MET A 170 0.91 -10.13 -2.78
N ASP A 171 1.03 -11.34 -2.26
CA ASP A 171 0.18 -12.45 -2.67
C ASP A 171 -1.21 -12.28 -2.07
N LYS A 172 -2.17 -11.90 -2.91
CA LYS A 172 -3.57 -11.62 -2.51
C LYS A 172 -4.25 -12.80 -1.83
N SER A 173 -3.85 -14.03 -2.16
CA SER A 173 -4.40 -15.22 -1.53
C SER A 173 -4.01 -15.35 -0.05
N LYS A 174 -2.97 -14.62 0.35
CA LYS A 174 -2.42 -14.62 1.70
C LYS A 174 -2.73 -13.36 2.51
N VAL A 175 -3.47 -12.41 1.95
CA VAL A 175 -3.90 -11.21 2.67
C VAL A 175 -5.36 -11.35 3.10
N LEU A 176 -5.60 -11.40 4.41
CA LEU A 176 -6.94 -11.50 4.99
C LEU A 176 -7.59 -10.13 5.22
N ALA A 177 -6.78 -9.13 5.58
CA ALA A 177 -7.22 -7.76 5.84
C ALA A 177 -6.02 -6.81 5.80
N PHE A 178 -6.30 -5.52 5.58
CA PHE A 178 -5.35 -4.43 5.78
C PHE A 178 -5.69 -3.61 7.02
N VAL A 179 -4.68 -3.28 7.81
CA VAL A 179 -4.79 -2.40 8.98
C VAL A 179 -3.63 -1.41 8.94
N THR A 180 -3.92 -0.11 8.88
CA THR A 180 -2.86 0.89 8.85
C THR A 180 -3.02 1.93 9.96
N ARG A 181 -1.88 2.47 10.44
CA ARG A 181 -1.87 3.59 11.39
C ARG A 181 -2.24 4.89 10.69
N LYS A 182 -1.76 5.12 9.48
CA LYS A 182 -2.05 6.27 8.63
C LYS A 182 -2.95 5.87 7.47
N GLY A 183 -3.41 6.85 6.72
CA GLY A 183 -4.18 6.64 5.51
C GLY A 183 -5.49 7.40 5.50
N SER A 184 -6.15 7.38 4.35
CA SER A 184 -7.47 7.98 4.15
C SER A 184 -8.42 7.00 3.49
N SER A 185 -9.71 7.33 3.49
CA SER A 185 -10.73 6.51 2.80
C SER A 185 -10.55 6.44 1.28
N ASN A 186 -9.73 7.33 0.74
CA ASN A 186 -9.39 7.43 -0.68
C ASN A 186 -7.93 7.04 -0.96
N SER A 187 -7.21 6.49 0.03
CA SER A 187 -5.85 6.01 -0.16
C SER A 187 -5.81 4.82 -1.13
N HIS A 188 -4.65 4.57 -1.70
CA HIS A 188 -4.44 3.42 -2.58
C HIS A 188 -4.80 2.09 -1.89
N THR A 189 -4.41 1.93 -0.62
CA THR A 189 -4.78 0.78 0.23
C THR A 189 -6.30 0.60 0.32
N ALA A 190 -7.04 1.69 0.44
CA ALA A 190 -8.50 1.68 0.49
C ALA A 190 -9.12 1.19 -0.83
N ILE A 191 -8.59 1.66 -1.96
CA ILE A 191 -9.03 1.25 -3.29
C ILE A 191 -8.73 -0.23 -3.50
N LEU A 192 -7.54 -0.67 -3.14
CA LEU A 192 -7.13 -2.07 -3.26
C LEU A 192 -7.98 -3.00 -2.40
N ALA A 193 -8.23 -2.65 -1.14
CA ALA A 193 -9.08 -3.44 -0.24
C ALA A 193 -10.49 -3.64 -0.81
N ARG A 194 -11.08 -2.58 -1.40
CA ARG A 194 -12.37 -2.66 -2.09
C ARG A 194 -12.31 -3.57 -3.31
N THR A 195 -11.26 -3.47 -4.12
CA THR A 195 -11.07 -4.32 -5.31
C THR A 195 -10.87 -5.78 -4.93
N MET A 196 -10.10 -6.05 -3.88
CA MET A 196 -9.88 -7.39 -3.35
C MET A 196 -11.06 -7.92 -2.53
N ASN A 197 -12.02 -7.05 -2.18
CA ASN A 197 -13.17 -7.38 -1.34
C ASN A 197 -12.76 -7.95 0.03
N ILE A 198 -11.70 -7.38 0.64
CA ILE A 198 -11.20 -7.74 1.97
C ILE A 198 -11.35 -6.56 2.94
N PRO A 199 -11.60 -6.81 4.25
CA PRO A 199 -11.76 -5.73 5.22
C PRO A 199 -10.50 -4.89 5.37
N ALA A 200 -10.69 -3.58 5.57
CA ALA A 200 -9.59 -2.66 5.80
C ALA A 200 -9.94 -1.60 6.85
N LEU A 201 -9.01 -1.37 7.76
CA LEU A 201 -9.08 -0.35 8.80
C LEU A 201 -7.90 0.62 8.67
N ILE A 202 -8.16 1.89 8.97
CA ILE A 202 -7.15 2.93 9.07
C ILE A 202 -7.20 3.60 10.44
N ASN A 203 -6.17 4.35 10.81
CA ASN A 203 -6.05 5.05 12.08
C ASN A 203 -6.06 4.09 13.28
N ILE A 204 -5.40 2.94 13.16
CA ILE A 204 -5.20 1.97 14.25
C ILE A 204 -3.82 2.18 14.87
N GLU A 205 -3.79 2.54 16.15
CA GLU A 205 -2.55 2.60 16.91
C GLU A 205 -2.12 1.20 17.36
N TYR A 206 -1.12 0.66 16.71
CA TYR A 206 -0.54 -0.66 17.01
C TYR A 206 0.87 -0.55 17.59
N ASP A 207 1.31 -1.60 18.22
CA ASP A 207 2.69 -1.78 18.69
C ASP A 207 3.28 -3.10 18.17
N GLU A 208 4.61 -3.18 18.09
CA GLU A 208 5.33 -4.34 17.53
C GLU A 208 5.06 -5.65 18.28
N SER A 209 4.65 -5.58 19.56
CA SER A 209 4.34 -6.77 20.36
C SER A 209 3.09 -7.51 19.86
N MET A 210 2.36 -6.93 18.91
CA MET A 210 1.18 -7.55 18.29
C MET A 210 1.54 -8.49 17.13
N ASP A 211 2.77 -8.44 16.64
CA ASP A 211 3.22 -9.30 15.54
C ASP A 211 3.05 -10.79 15.89
N GLY A 212 2.56 -11.57 14.95
CA GLY A 212 2.28 -13.00 15.11
C GLY A 212 1.06 -13.35 15.97
N LYS A 213 0.43 -12.40 16.65
CA LYS A 213 -0.76 -12.65 17.48
C LYS A 213 -1.99 -12.89 16.65
N MET A 214 -2.89 -13.73 17.18
CA MET A 214 -4.22 -13.90 16.60
C MET A 214 -5.03 -12.63 16.77
N ALA A 215 -5.75 -12.24 15.71
CA ALA A 215 -6.62 -11.07 15.75
C ALA A 215 -7.87 -11.24 14.89
N VAL A 216 -8.85 -10.39 15.19
CA VAL A 216 -10.07 -10.19 14.42
C VAL A 216 -10.11 -8.77 13.92
N VAL A 217 -10.29 -8.60 12.61
CA VAL A 217 -10.60 -7.31 11.97
C VAL A 217 -12.11 -7.26 11.75
N ASP A 218 -12.78 -6.35 12.44
CA ASP A 218 -14.19 -6.05 12.22
C ASP A 218 -14.33 -4.75 11.43
N GLY A 219 -14.42 -4.89 10.11
CA GLY A 219 -14.61 -3.78 9.19
C GLY A 219 -16.01 -3.13 9.26
N LYS A 220 -16.96 -3.65 10.03
CA LYS A 220 -18.28 -3.01 10.25
C LYS A 220 -18.20 -2.01 11.39
N SER A 221 -17.60 -2.41 12.52
CA SER A 221 -17.44 -1.54 13.69
C SER A 221 -16.18 -0.67 13.66
N GLY A 222 -15.20 -1.01 12.82
CA GLY A 222 -13.91 -0.32 12.77
C GLY A 222 -12.90 -0.81 13.81
N ASN A 223 -13.07 -2.03 14.35
CA ASN A 223 -12.28 -2.55 15.45
C ASN A 223 -11.25 -3.60 15.00
N LEU A 224 -10.06 -3.49 15.56
CA LEU A 224 -9.05 -4.54 15.59
C LEU A 224 -9.02 -5.15 16.99
N ILE A 225 -9.34 -6.44 17.11
CA ILE A 225 -9.37 -7.18 18.36
C ILE A 225 -8.17 -8.13 18.40
N VAL A 226 -7.21 -7.84 19.26
CA VAL A 226 -5.95 -8.61 19.38
C VAL A 226 -6.06 -9.56 20.57
N ASP A 227 -5.60 -10.80 20.40
CA ASP A 227 -5.69 -11.89 21.37
C ASP A 227 -7.14 -12.06 21.89
N PRO A 228 -8.14 -12.32 20.97
CA PRO A 228 -9.52 -12.56 21.39
C PRO A 228 -9.59 -13.78 22.29
N ASP A 229 -10.45 -13.73 23.31
CA ASP A 229 -10.80 -14.93 24.07
C ASP A 229 -11.67 -15.89 23.23
N ALA A 230 -11.84 -17.11 23.71
CA ALA A 230 -12.53 -18.17 22.96
C ALA A 230 -14.00 -17.82 22.64
N GLU A 231 -14.68 -17.09 23.52
CA GLU A 231 -16.06 -16.65 23.31
C GLU A 231 -16.13 -15.60 22.20
N THR A 232 -15.27 -14.59 22.27
CA THR A 232 -15.16 -13.53 21.25
C THR A 232 -14.77 -14.12 19.89
N LEU A 233 -13.77 -15.02 19.86
CA LEU A 233 -13.35 -15.66 18.63
C LEU A 233 -14.50 -16.43 17.97
N LYS A 234 -15.19 -17.27 18.74
CA LYS A 234 -16.34 -18.03 18.24
C LYS A 234 -17.45 -17.13 17.70
N LYS A 235 -17.78 -16.05 18.42
CA LYS A 235 -18.76 -15.05 17.97
C LYS A 235 -18.41 -14.51 16.58
N TYR A 236 -17.15 -14.15 16.36
CA TYR A 236 -16.72 -13.59 15.08
C TYR A 236 -16.57 -14.64 13.97
N GLU A 237 -16.28 -15.90 14.32
CA GLU A 237 -16.33 -17.02 13.37
C GLU A 237 -17.76 -17.22 12.85
N ASP A 238 -18.76 -17.22 13.74
CA ASP A 238 -20.17 -17.34 13.37
C ASP A 238 -20.62 -16.16 12.49
N LEU A 239 -20.28 -14.91 12.87
CA LEU A 239 -20.60 -13.71 12.09
C LEU A 239 -19.94 -13.74 10.71
N ARG A 240 -18.69 -14.22 10.60
CA ARG A 240 -17.99 -14.36 9.32
C ARG A 240 -18.65 -15.42 8.44
N ALA A 241 -19.06 -16.54 9.02
CA ALA A 241 -19.77 -17.59 8.30
C ALA A 241 -21.10 -17.10 7.72
N ASP A 242 -21.87 -16.35 8.49
CA ASP A 242 -23.12 -15.72 8.03
C ASP A 242 -22.88 -14.73 6.89
N GLU A 243 -21.84 -13.91 6.99
CA GLU A 243 -21.47 -12.95 5.95
C GLU A 243 -21.08 -13.66 4.64
N LEU A 244 -20.28 -14.72 4.73
CA LEU A 244 -19.89 -15.51 3.57
C LEU A 244 -21.09 -16.20 2.92
N ALA A 245 -22.03 -16.71 3.72
CA ALA A 245 -23.28 -17.30 3.22
C ALA A 245 -24.13 -16.25 2.48
N GLN A 246 -24.28 -15.04 3.03
CA GLN A 246 -25.01 -13.95 2.38
C GLN A 246 -24.34 -13.54 1.06
N ARG A 247 -23.01 -13.43 1.04
CA ARG A 247 -22.24 -13.11 -0.19
C ARG A 247 -22.40 -14.20 -1.26
N ALA A 248 -22.41 -15.48 -0.86
CA ALA A 248 -22.62 -16.58 -1.77
C ALA A 248 -24.03 -16.53 -2.40
N MET A 249 -25.07 -16.27 -1.60
CA MET A 249 -26.44 -16.07 -2.10
C MET A 249 -26.55 -14.91 -3.11
N LEU A 250 -25.89 -13.78 -2.83
CA LEU A 250 -25.86 -12.64 -3.75
C LEU A 250 -25.13 -12.97 -5.06
N LYS A 251 -24.06 -13.78 -4.99
CA LYS A 251 -23.34 -14.25 -6.18
C LYS A 251 -24.22 -15.12 -7.08
N GLU A 252 -25.09 -15.96 -6.52
CA GLU A 252 -26.04 -16.78 -7.28
C GLU A 252 -27.12 -15.94 -7.98
N LEU A 253 -27.38 -14.73 -7.50
CA LEU A 253 -28.32 -13.80 -8.15
C LEU A 253 -27.71 -13.07 -9.34
N LYS A 254 -26.37 -13.03 -9.46
CA LYS A 254 -25.67 -12.39 -10.56
C LYS A 254 -26.01 -13.09 -11.89
N GLY A 255 -26.59 -12.34 -12.83
CA GLY A 255 -27.00 -12.85 -14.13
C GLY A 255 -28.44 -13.39 -14.20
N LYS A 256 -29.17 -13.42 -13.08
CA LYS A 256 -30.62 -13.70 -13.11
C LYS A 256 -31.37 -12.45 -13.54
N GLU A 257 -32.49 -12.66 -14.33
CA GLU A 257 -33.33 -11.55 -14.73
C GLU A 257 -33.98 -10.88 -13.51
N THR A 258 -33.84 -9.56 -13.41
CA THR A 258 -34.46 -8.76 -12.36
C THR A 258 -35.89 -8.45 -12.74
N VAL A 259 -36.81 -9.33 -12.32
CA VAL A 259 -38.25 -9.18 -12.61
C VAL A 259 -39.00 -9.03 -11.27
N THR A 260 -39.87 -8.02 -11.20
CA THR A 260 -40.76 -7.83 -10.03
C THR A 260 -41.77 -8.97 -9.94
N LYS A 261 -42.44 -9.15 -8.80
CA LYS A 261 -43.58 -10.10 -8.65
C LYS A 261 -44.72 -9.85 -9.65
N SER A 262 -44.83 -8.63 -10.18
CA SER A 262 -45.83 -8.25 -11.19
C SER A 262 -45.32 -8.44 -12.65
N GLY A 263 -44.17 -9.04 -12.86
CA GLY A 263 -43.60 -9.33 -14.19
C GLY A 263 -42.87 -8.16 -14.86
N ARG A 264 -42.65 -7.02 -14.16
CA ARG A 264 -41.92 -5.87 -14.73
C ARG A 264 -40.42 -6.11 -14.61
N LYS A 265 -39.69 -6.08 -15.73
CA LYS A 265 -38.26 -6.18 -15.82
C LYS A 265 -37.61 -4.86 -15.33
N LEU A 266 -36.69 -4.93 -14.36
CA LEU A 266 -35.88 -3.81 -13.89
C LEU A 266 -34.49 -3.91 -14.54
N HIS A 267 -34.00 -2.82 -15.09
CA HIS A 267 -32.61 -2.69 -15.53
C HIS A 267 -31.84 -2.05 -14.39
N LEU A 268 -30.95 -2.81 -13.76
CA LEU A 268 -30.01 -2.34 -12.74
C LEU A 268 -28.67 -2.01 -13.39
#